data_0fbea102038571d2374ad898fda2dc03
#
_entry.id   0fbea102038571d2374ad898fda2dc03
#
_cell.length_a   1.000
_cell.length_b   1.000
_cell.length_c   1.000
_cell.angle_alpha   90.00
_cell.angle_beta   90.00
_cell.angle_gamma   90.00
#
_symmetry.space_group_name_H-M   'P 1'
#
loop_
_entity.id
_entity.type
_entity.pdbx_description
1 polymer ?
#
loop_
_entity_poly.entity_id
_entity_poly.type
_entity_poly.pdbx_seq_one_letter_code
_entity_poly.pdbx_strand_id
1 'polypeptide(L)'
;MNRATKRTKIHPIDITVGHRLRERRLQAALGLEALGALVGVSAQQIQKYELGKDRISAGRLYLLAAALRVSVETFFQGLPKHLRTKFPDSRR
;
A
#
# COMPACT_ATOMS: atom_id res chain seq x y z
N MET A 1 14.69 23.23 -5.61
CA MET A 1 14.84 22.71 -5.59
C MET A 1 14.85 21.71 -5.19
N ASN A 2 14.56 21.20 -4.97
CA ASN A 2 14.65 20.25 -4.61
C ASN A 2 13.60 19.44 -4.27
N ARG A 3 12.68 19.38 -5.02
CA ARG A 3 11.65 18.62 -4.86
C ARG A 3 11.94 17.25 -5.02
N ALA A 4 12.85 16.91 -5.74
CA ALA A 4 13.26 15.55 -5.94
C ALA A 4 13.68 14.92 -4.65
N THR A 5 14.26 15.66 -3.78
CA THR A 5 14.68 15.06 -2.55
C THR A 5 13.56 14.61 -1.69
N LYS A 6 12.41 15.19 -1.86
CA LYS A 6 11.37 14.74 -1.07
C LYS A 6 10.94 13.39 -1.41
N ARG A 7 11.11 13.00 -2.64
CA ARG A 7 10.65 11.74 -3.08
C ARG A 7 11.49 10.62 -2.62
N THR A 8 12.65 10.88 -2.10
CA THR A 8 13.52 9.81 -1.67
C THR A 8 13.16 9.26 -0.31
N LYS A 9 12.30 9.98 0.39
CA LYS A 9 11.94 9.50 1.68
C LYS A 9 10.85 8.47 1.61
N ILE A 10 11.06 7.32 2.23
CA ILE A 10 10.09 6.26 2.28
C ILE A 10 9.41 6.31 3.63
N HIS A 11 8.12 6.44 3.64
CA HIS A 11 7.39 6.54 4.89
C HIS A 11 7.12 5.17 5.47
N PRO A 12 7.30 4.99 6.78
CA PRO A 12 7.08 3.68 7.40
C PRO A 12 5.69 3.11 7.16
N ILE A 13 4.68 3.96 7.07
CA ILE A 13 3.34 3.46 6.78
C ILE A 13 3.28 2.86 5.39
N ASP A 14 3.96 3.48 4.42
CA ASP A 14 3.98 2.96 3.08
C ASP A 14 4.67 1.60 3.01
N ILE A 15 5.67 1.39 3.85
CA ILE A 15 6.34 0.09 3.92
C ILE A 15 5.39 -0.97 4.43
N THR A 16 4.64 -0.66 5.49
CA THR A 16 3.67 -1.61 6.04
C THR A 16 2.61 -1.94 5.01
N VAL A 17 2.07 -0.92 4.35
CA VAL A 17 1.04 -1.12 3.34
C VAL A 17 1.59 -2.00 2.21
N GLY A 18 2.81 -1.72 1.78
CA GLY A 18 3.44 -2.51 0.73
C GLY A 18 3.60 -3.97 1.11
N HIS A 19 4.03 -4.22 2.35
CA HIS A 19 4.17 -5.59 2.83
C HIS A 19 2.85 -6.33 2.84
N ARG A 20 1.79 -5.66 3.28
CA ARG A 20 0.47 -6.29 3.31
C ARG A 20 -0.02 -6.57 1.91
N LEU A 21 0.23 -5.64 1.00
CA LEU A 21 -0.15 -5.83 -0.40
C LEU A 21 0.52 -7.09 -0.94
N ARG A 22 1.81 -7.23 -0.70
CA ARG A 22 2.53 -8.39 -1.19
C ARG A 22 1.99 -9.68 -0.59
N GLU A 23 1.77 -9.69 0.71
CA GLU A 23 1.22 -10.86 1.37
C GLU A 23 -0.10 -11.28 0.76
N ARG A 24 -0.98 -10.33 0.57
CA ARG A 24 -2.30 -10.65 0.05
C ARG A 24 -2.24 -11.10 -1.40
N ARG A 25 -1.34 -10.47 -2.17
CA ARG A 25 -1.17 -10.89 -3.55
C ARG A 25 -0.70 -12.34 -3.62
N LEU A 26 0.27 -12.70 -2.79
CA LEU A 26 0.78 -14.07 -2.79
C LEU A 26 -0.26 -15.06 -2.31
N GLN A 27 -1.04 -14.69 -1.31
CA GLN A 27 -2.12 -15.54 -0.84
C GLN A 27 -3.19 -15.75 -1.91
N ALA A 28 -3.37 -14.78 -2.77
CA ALA A 28 -4.31 -14.89 -3.86
C ALA A 28 -3.71 -15.62 -5.07
N ALA A 29 -2.46 -16.04 -4.96
CA ALA A 29 -1.75 -16.74 -6.01
C ALA A 29 -1.67 -15.91 -7.30
N LEU A 30 -1.49 -14.59 -7.16
CA LEU A 30 -1.38 -13.71 -8.31
C LEU A 30 0.06 -13.27 -8.50
N GLY A 31 0.50 -13.24 -9.76
CA GLY A 31 1.78 -12.63 -10.07
C GLY A 31 1.64 -11.12 -10.13
N LEU A 32 2.77 -10.45 -10.24
CA LEU A 32 2.77 -8.99 -10.30
C LEU A 32 2.00 -8.48 -11.52
N GLU A 33 2.19 -9.14 -12.65
CA GLU A 33 1.50 -8.72 -13.86
C GLU A 33 0.00 -8.92 -13.77
N ALA A 34 -0.41 -10.04 -13.19
CA ALA A 34 -1.82 -10.33 -13.08
C ALA A 34 -2.51 -9.31 -12.20
N LEU A 35 -1.91 -8.99 -11.07
CA LEU A 35 -2.51 -7.99 -10.19
C LEU A 35 -2.51 -6.63 -10.86
N GLY A 36 -1.40 -6.27 -11.51
CA GLY A 36 -1.34 -4.99 -12.20
C GLY A 36 -2.43 -4.85 -13.23
N ALA A 37 -2.67 -5.92 -14.00
CA ALA A 37 -3.70 -5.88 -15.03
C ALA A 37 -5.08 -5.63 -14.42
N LEU A 38 -5.34 -6.19 -13.25
CA LEU A 38 -6.65 -6.01 -12.61
C LEU A 38 -6.88 -4.57 -12.18
N VAL A 39 -5.84 -3.85 -11.84
CA VAL A 39 -6.01 -2.49 -11.33
C VAL A 39 -5.43 -1.41 -12.24
N GLY A 40 -4.96 -1.82 -13.41
CA GLY A 40 -4.54 -0.84 -14.42
C GLY A 40 -3.16 -0.26 -14.23
N VAL A 41 -2.22 -1.02 -13.66
CA VAL A 41 -0.84 -0.55 -13.56
C VAL A 41 0.12 -1.66 -13.98
N SER A 42 1.36 -1.30 -14.20
CA SER A 42 2.35 -2.29 -14.65
C SER A 42 2.81 -3.16 -13.49
N ALA A 43 3.45 -4.27 -13.83
CA ALA A 43 4.04 -5.14 -12.83
C ALA A 43 5.09 -4.41 -12.02
N GLN A 44 5.89 -3.55 -12.70
CA GLN A 44 6.89 -2.76 -12.00
C GLN A 44 6.26 -1.82 -11.00
N GLN A 45 5.11 -1.25 -11.34
CA GLN A 45 4.47 -0.34 -10.43
C GLN A 45 3.96 -1.08 -9.19
N ILE A 46 3.40 -2.28 -9.39
CA ILE A 46 2.99 -3.09 -8.23
C ILE A 46 4.21 -3.36 -7.35
N GLN A 47 5.34 -3.70 -7.96
CA GLN A 47 6.53 -3.98 -7.18
C GLN A 47 6.97 -2.77 -6.38
N LYS A 48 6.91 -1.58 -6.96
CA LYS A 48 7.28 -0.37 -6.25
C LYS A 48 6.36 -0.12 -5.07
N TYR A 49 5.07 -0.40 -5.25
CA TYR A 49 4.14 -0.31 -4.14
C TYR A 49 4.52 -1.27 -3.02
N GLU A 50 4.84 -2.51 -3.38
CA GLU A 50 5.14 -3.54 -2.38
C GLU A 50 6.42 -3.23 -1.62
N LEU A 51 7.34 -2.53 -2.25
CA LEU A 51 8.58 -2.14 -1.60
C LEU A 51 8.45 -0.83 -0.82
N GLY A 52 7.30 -0.19 -0.90
CA GLY A 52 7.10 1.08 -0.21
C GLY A 52 7.77 2.24 -0.90
N LYS A 53 8.28 2.03 -2.10
CA LYS A 53 8.97 3.09 -2.82
C LYS A 53 8.05 4.14 -3.38
N ASP A 54 6.86 3.72 -3.78
CA ASP A 54 5.86 4.65 -4.28
C ASP A 54 4.64 4.54 -3.41
N ARG A 55 4.05 5.68 -3.14
CA ARG A 55 2.84 5.75 -2.35
C ARG A 55 1.66 5.36 -3.20
N ILE A 56 0.73 4.62 -2.63
CA ILE A 56 -0.46 4.19 -3.32
C ILE A 56 -1.54 5.23 -3.10
N SER A 57 -2.11 5.75 -4.18
CA SER A 57 -3.21 6.70 -4.04
C SER A 57 -4.41 6.01 -3.39
N ALA A 58 -5.29 6.81 -2.81
CA ALA A 58 -6.48 6.26 -2.18
C ALA A 58 -7.31 5.47 -3.18
N GLY A 59 -7.45 5.99 -4.39
CA GLY A 59 -8.23 5.30 -5.40
C GLY A 59 -7.61 3.97 -5.79
N ARG A 60 -6.29 3.96 -5.96
CA ARG A 60 -5.62 2.72 -6.33
C ARG A 60 -5.68 1.72 -5.19
N LEU A 61 -5.59 2.20 -3.96
CA LEU A 61 -5.68 1.32 -2.80
C LEU A 61 -7.04 0.63 -2.76
N TYR A 62 -8.08 1.37 -3.06
CA TYR A 62 -9.42 0.82 -3.12
C TYR A 62 -9.50 -0.30 -4.16
N LEU A 63 -8.94 -0.04 -5.34
CA LEU A 63 -8.99 -1.03 -6.42
C LEU A 63 -8.17 -2.28 -6.06
N LEU A 64 -7.04 -2.09 -5.41
CA LEU A 64 -6.23 -3.23 -4.99
C LEU A 64 -6.97 -4.06 -3.95
N ALA A 65 -7.65 -3.41 -3.01
CA ALA A 65 -8.42 -4.13 -2.01
C ALA A 65 -9.52 -4.94 -2.68
N ALA A 66 -10.21 -4.32 -3.63
CA ALA A 66 -11.28 -5.00 -4.35
C ALA A 66 -10.75 -6.20 -5.13
N ALA A 67 -9.63 -6.00 -5.82
CA ALA A 67 -9.04 -7.09 -6.61
C ALA A 67 -8.62 -8.26 -5.74
N LEU A 68 -8.14 -7.97 -4.55
CA LEU A 68 -7.68 -9.01 -3.63
C LEU A 68 -8.78 -9.49 -2.68
N ARG A 69 -9.95 -8.88 -2.78
CA ARG A 69 -11.10 -9.25 -1.96
C ARG A 69 -10.87 -9.10 -0.48
N VAL A 70 -10.24 -8.01 -0.12
CA VAL A 70 -10.00 -7.67 1.28
C VAL A 70 -10.49 -6.27 1.53
N SER A 71 -10.66 -5.91 2.80
CA SER A 71 -11.01 -4.55 3.12
C SER A 71 -9.76 -3.69 3.05
N VAL A 72 -9.95 -2.41 2.85
CA VAL A 72 -8.81 -1.48 2.80
C VAL A 72 -8.04 -1.53 4.12
N GLU A 73 -8.73 -1.74 5.22
CA GLU A 73 -8.08 -1.81 6.52
C GLU A 73 -7.03 -2.89 6.61
N THR A 74 -7.18 -3.95 5.81
CA THR A 74 -6.22 -5.04 5.81
C THR A 74 -4.81 -4.53 5.56
N PHE A 75 -4.66 -3.53 4.72
CA PHE A 75 -3.33 -3.03 4.36
C PHE A 75 -2.66 -2.27 5.48
N PHE A 76 -3.39 -1.91 6.50
CA PHE A 76 -2.83 -1.17 7.62
C PHE A 76 -2.64 -2.01 8.86
N GLN A 77 -2.89 -3.30 8.76
CA GLN A 77 -2.68 -4.18 9.90
C GLN A 77 -1.20 -4.30 10.19
N GLY A 78 -0.88 -4.35 11.46
CA GLY A 78 0.51 -4.50 11.84
C GLY A 78 1.31 -3.21 11.88
N LEU A 79 0.66 -2.07 11.80
CA LEU A 79 1.39 -0.82 11.94
C LEU A 79 2.05 -0.77 13.31
N PRO A 80 3.32 -0.34 13.37
CA PRO A 80 3.97 -0.16 14.65
C PRO A 80 3.17 0.80 15.51
N LYS A 81 3.19 0.54 16.82
CA LYS A 81 2.45 1.37 17.72
C LYS A 81 2.67 2.84 17.58
N HIS A 82 3.91 3.24 17.39
CA HIS A 82 4.21 4.67 17.32
C HIS A 82 3.70 5.33 16.05
N LEU A 83 3.23 4.53 15.08
CA LEU A 83 2.66 5.08 13.87
C LEU A 83 1.15 5.10 13.87
N ARG A 84 0.54 4.55 14.90
CA ARG A 84 -0.90 4.60 15.00
C ARG A 84 -1.31 6.01 15.35
N THR A 85 -2.57 6.29 15.13
CA THR A 85 -3.03 7.63 15.34
C THR A 85 -2.70 8.13 16.73
N LYS A 86 -2.29 9.35 16.81
CA LYS A 86 -1.99 10.00 18.07
C LYS A 86 -3.06 11.00 18.38
N PHE A 87 -4.03 11.13 17.53
CA PHE A 87 -5.06 12.11 17.73
C PHE A 87 -6.08 11.58 18.72
N PRO A 88 -6.57 12.45 19.59
CA PRO A 88 -7.61 12.00 20.51
C PRO A 88 -8.81 11.57 19.71
N ASP A 89 -9.52 10.62 20.27
CA ASP A 89 -10.71 10.17 19.60
C ASP A 89 -11.84 11.14 19.93
N SER A 90 -11.95 12.14 19.11
CA SER A 90 -12.96 13.15 19.36
C SER A 90 -14.26 12.90 18.64
N ARG A 91 -14.33 11.80 17.99
CA ARG A 91 -15.55 11.50 17.29
C ARG A 91 -16.64 10.99 18.16
N ARG A 92 -16.32 10.65 19.32
CA ARG A 92 -17.28 10.13 20.16
C ARG A 92 -17.97 11.05 20.87
#